data_277c33ebec6ad58833caf694ebf933fd
#
_entry.id   277c33ebec6ad58833caf694ebf933fd
#
_cell.length_a   1.000
_cell.length_b   1.000
_cell.length_c   1.000
_cell.angle_alpha   90.00
_cell.angle_beta   90.00
_cell.angle_gamma   90.00
#
_symmetry.space_group_name_H-M   'P 1'
#
loop_
_entity.id
_entity.type
_entity.pdbx_description
1 polymer ?
#
loop_
_entity_poly.entity_id
_entity_poly.type
_entity_poly.pdbx_seq_one_letter_code
_entity_poly.pdbx_strand_id
1 'polypeptide(L)'
;LYDECHKIIKDSDYRQNIALPMDLFFECENKALVSATPIDFTDPRFESFQQITLAPEFDYTKDLFLHITNNVLQTVKETLENLDGNVFIFCNSTDMIYNLMKQIGVFGESAVFCSANSVKKLRNDKDVKFKDAHEDWKPKYMKRYNWLTSRFYNAVDIKLNENPNVILLSNCYLAEFTTIDPFTDSVQIAGRFRNGIGSLKHIVNINPNFRVQSKEEVRGYIRGLEAAH
;
A
#
# COMPACT_ATOMS: atom_id res chain seq x y z
N LEU A 1 21.15 -4.32 12.69
CA LEU A 1 20.13 -4.83 11.78
C LEU A 1 19.17 -3.69 11.40
N TYR A 2 18.95 -3.46 10.11
CA TYR A 2 17.97 -2.51 9.60
C TYR A 2 16.87 -3.31 8.90
N ASP A 3 15.73 -3.42 9.55
CA ASP A 3 14.56 -4.13 9.04
C ASP A 3 13.71 -3.23 8.14
N GLU A 4 12.99 -3.82 7.18
CA GLU A 4 12.18 -3.10 6.17
C GLU A 4 12.99 -2.05 5.41
N CYS A 5 14.22 -2.39 5.02
CA CYS A 5 15.18 -1.46 4.42
C CYS A 5 14.70 -0.80 3.12
N HIS A 6 13.77 -1.41 2.37
CA HIS A 6 13.13 -0.80 1.20
C HIS A 6 12.45 0.55 1.53
N LYS A 7 12.07 0.77 2.80
CA LYS A 7 11.48 2.02 3.28
C LYS A 7 12.41 3.21 3.19
N ILE A 8 13.73 3.00 3.25
CA ILE A 8 14.72 4.07 3.13
C ILE A 8 14.53 4.81 1.80
N ILE A 9 14.24 4.08 0.73
CA ILE A 9 14.01 4.65 -0.60
C ILE A 9 12.56 5.10 -0.75
N LYS A 10 11.59 4.24 -0.46
CA LYS A 10 10.16 4.50 -0.71
C LYS A 10 9.59 5.65 0.11
N ASP A 11 10.07 5.85 1.33
CA ASP A 11 9.54 6.86 2.24
C ASP A 11 10.38 8.16 2.23
N SER A 12 11.43 8.27 1.40
CA SER A 12 12.36 9.41 1.37
C SER A 12 11.69 10.74 1.03
N ASP A 13 10.70 10.74 0.16
CA ASP A 13 10.02 11.96 -0.29
C ASP A 13 9.23 12.67 0.82
N TYR A 14 8.69 11.92 1.80
CA TYR A 14 7.87 12.48 2.87
C TYR A 14 8.45 12.26 4.28
N ARG A 15 9.51 11.45 4.41
CA ARG A 15 10.25 11.23 5.65
C ARG A 15 11.70 11.69 5.48
N GLN A 16 11.90 12.98 5.42
CA GLN A 16 13.22 13.59 5.17
C GLN A 16 14.35 13.04 6.04
N ASN A 17 14.04 12.55 7.23
CA ASN A 17 15.02 12.02 8.18
C ASN A 17 15.20 10.49 8.11
N ILE A 18 14.54 9.79 7.19
CA ILE A 18 14.61 8.32 7.15
C ILE A 18 16.00 7.80 6.77
N ALA A 19 16.77 8.61 6.04
CA ALA A 19 18.14 8.29 5.63
C ALA A 19 19.20 8.62 6.70
N LEU A 20 18.88 9.45 7.71
CA LEU A 20 19.85 9.87 8.74
C LEU A 20 20.52 8.70 9.48
N PRO A 21 19.84 7.58 9.80
CA PRO A 21 20.50 6.45 10.44
C PRO A 21 21.51 5.72 9.56
N MET A 22 21.55 6.01 8.24
CA MET A 22 22.41 5.27 7.31
C MET A 22 23.91 5.51 7.57
N ASP A 23 24.30 6.71 7.92
CA ASP A 23 25.70 6.98 8.23
C ASP A 23 26.15 6.20 9.48
N LEU A 24 25.35 6.21 10.55
CA LEU A 24 25.57 5.38 11.72
C LEU A 24 25.55 3.88 11.41
N PHE A 25 24.67 3.44 10.49
CA PHE A 25 24.64 2.05 10.03
C PHE A 25 25.96 1.65 9.40
N PHE A 26 26.58 2.51 8.58
CA PHE A 26 27.87 2.23 7.95
C PHE A 26 29.03 2.25 8.93
N GLU A 27 28.95 2.96 10.04
CA GLU A 27 29.95 2.94 11.12
C GLU A 27 29.93 1.64 11.94
N CYS A 28 28.81 0.89 11.94
CA CYS A 28 28.72 -0.37 12.67
C CYS A 28 29.64 -1.44 12.04
N GLU A 29 30.37 -2.18 12.88
CA GLU A 29 31.20 -3.31 12.43
C GLU A 29 30.37 -4.42 11.83
N ASN A 30 29.34 -4.90 12.57
CA ASN A 30 28.42 -5.91 12.12
C ASN A 30 27.08 -5.28 11.73
N LYS A 31 26.73 -5.38 10.46
CA LYS A 31 25.54 -4.73 9.91
C LYS A 31 24.85 -5.59 8.86
N ALA A 32 23.52 -5.52 8.84
CA ALA A 32 22.70 -6.19 7.85
C ALA A 32 21.44 -5.38 7.54
N LEU A 33 21.02 -5.43 6.29
CA LEU A 33 19.73 -4.93 5.81
C LEU A 33 18.81 -6.13 5.54
N VAL A 34 17.55 -6.01 5.90
CA VAL A 34 16.55 -7.07 5.68
C VAL A 34 15.29 -6.46 5.08
N SER A 35 14.70 -7.16 4.12
CA SER A 35 13.40 -6.83 3.58
C SER A 35 12.77 -8.07 2.94
N ALA A 36 11.46 -8.22 3.06
CA ALA A 36 10.69 -9.20 2.27
C ALA A 36 10.50 -8.75 0.81
N THR A 37 10.65 -7.45 0.56
CA THR A 37 10.52 -6.83 -0.77
C THR A 37 11.73 -5.92 -1.02
N PRO A 38 12.92 -6.51 -1.24
CA PRO A 38 14.15 -5.74 -1.37
C PRO A 38 14.10 -4.85 -2.61
N ILE A 39 14.75 -3.69 -2.49
CA ILE A 39 15.01 -2.75 -3.58
C ILE A 39 16.53 -2.67 -3.72
N ASP A 40 17.03 -2.62 -4.95
CA ASP A 40 18.45 -2.47 -5.21
C ASP A 40 18.93 -1.07 -4.78
N PHE A 41 19.96 -1.05 -3.93
CA PHE A 41 20.61 0.19 -3.53
C PHE A 41 21.73 0.52 -4.53
N THR A 42 21.75 1.75 -5.01
CA THR A 42 22.75 2.26 -5.95
C THR A 42 23.95 2.94 -5.28
N ASP A 43 23.91 3.14 -3.96
CA ASP A 43 25.01 3.73 -3.19
C ASP A 43 26.23 2.77 -3.22
N PRO A 44 27.43 3.23 -3.67
CA PRO A 44 28.63 2.39 -3.79
C PRO A 44 29.05 1.69 -2.48
N ARG A 45 28.68 2.23 -1.33
CA ARG A 45 28.97 1.64 -0.01
C ARG A 45 28.34 0.26 0.17
N PHE A 46 27.28 -0.08 -0.61
CA PHE A 46 26.65 -1.39 -0.57
C PHE A 46 27.28 -2.42 -1.51
N GLU A 47 28.18 -2.04 -2.42
CA GLU A 47 28.81 -2.96 -3.38
C GLU A 47 29.52 -4.14 -2.72
N SER A 48 30.06 -3.93 -1.51
CA SER A 48 30.76 -4.97 -0.74
C SER A 48 29.82 -5.88 0.07
N PHE A 49 28.51 -5.60 0.08
CA PHE A 49 27.57 -6.39 0.87
C PHE A 49 27.26 -7.71 0.19
N GLN A 50 27.32 -8.79 0.96
CA GLN A 50 26.86 -10.09 0.51
C GLN A 50 25.34 -10.12 0.49
N GLN A 51 24.73 -10.43 -0.64
CA GLN A 51 23.29 -10.66 -0.74
C GLN A 51 22.96 -12.11 -0.44
N ILE A 52 22.06 -12.32 0.52
CA ILE A 52 21.53 -13.62 0.90
C ILE A 52 20.03 -13.61 0.64
N THR A 53 19.56 -14.49 -0.24
CA THR A 53 18.13 -14.67 -0.52
C THR A 53 17.62 -15.89 0.23
N LEU A 54 16.63 -15.68 1.10
CA LEU A 54 15.91 -16.75 1.77
C LEU A 54 14.62 -17.02 1.00
N ALA A 55 14.59 -18.09 0.25
CA ALA A 55 13.39 -18.52 -0.46
C ALA A 55 12.52 -19.40 0.48
N PRO A 56 11.20 -19.16 0.56
CA PRO A 56 10.32 -20.04 1.31
C PRO A 56 10.23 -21.42 0.64
N GLU A 57 10.11 -22.46 1.45
CA GLU A 57 9.94 -23.85 0.98
C GLU A 57 8.59 -24.06 0.29
N PHE A 58 7.57 -23.29 0.68
CA PHE A 58 6.23 -23.36 0.14
C PHE A 58 5.95 -22.22 -0.82
N ASP A 59 5.08 -22.48 -1.79
CA ASP A 59 4.60 -21.46 -2.72
C ASP A 59 3.56 -20.55 -2.03
N TYR A 60 3.94 -19.29 -1.80
CA TYR A 60 3.09 -18.25 -1.24
C TYR A 60 2.57 -17.26 -2.30
N THR A 61 2.78 -17.56 -3.59
CA THR A 61 2.28 -16.69 -4.66
C THR A 61 0.77 -16.52 -4.59
N LYS A 62 0.31 -15.34 -5.00
CA LYS A 62 -1.12 -15.01 -5.07
C LYS A 62 -1.41 -14.37 -6.42
N ASP A 63 -2.50 -14.79 -7.03
CA ASP A 63 -2.99 -14.15 -8.23
C ASP A 63 -3.49 -12.75 -7.91
N LEU A 64 -3.00 -11.76 -8.66
CA LEU A 64 -3.44 -10.38 -8.58
C LEU A 64 -4.27 -10.05 -9.83
N PHE A 65 -5.56 -9.77 -9.65
CA PHE A 65 -6.45 -9.34 -10.72
C PHE A 65 -6.35 -7.82 -10.90
N LEU A 66 -5.66 -7.39 -11.95
CA LEU A 66 -5.54 -5.98 -12.31
C LEU A 66 -6.77 -5.49 -13.09
N HIS A 67 -7.45 -4.47 -12.57
CA HIS A 67 -8.58 -3.81 -13.22
C HIS A 67 -8.24 -2.35 -13.53
N ILE A 68 -7.98 -2.05 -14.78
CA ILE A 68 -7.70 -0.70 -15.25
C ILE A 68 -9.04 -0.02 -15.58
N THR A 69 -9.26 1.17 -15.03
CA THR A 69 -10.51 1.90 -15.22
C THR A 69 -10.27 3.41 -15.37
N ASN A 70 -11.19 4.08 -16.06
CA ASN A 70 -11.30 5.54 -16.06
C ASN A 70 -12.45 6.03 -15.15
N ASN A 71 -13.17 5.14 -14.50
CA ASN A 71 -14.26 5.43 -13.57
C ASN A 71 -14.14 4.63 -12.29
N VAL A 72 -13.29 5.09 -11.38
CA VAL A 72 -12.99 4.43 -10.10
C VAL A 72 -14.24 4.18 -9.27
N LEU A 73 -15.13 5.18 -9.17
CA LEU A 73 -16.35 5.06 -8.36
C LEU A 73 -17.23 3.91 -8.82
N GLN A 74 -17.53 3.85 -10.12
CA GLN A 74 -18.38 2.80 -10.67
C GLN A 74 -17.73 1.42 -10.52
N THR A 75 -16.44 1.34 -10.81
CA THR A 75 -15.70 0.08 -10.71
C THR A 75 -15.64 -0.44 -9.27
N VAL A 76 -15.39 0.44 -8.30
CA VAL A 76 -15.40 0.05 -6.87
C VAL A 76 -16.80 -0.40 -6.46
N LYS A 77 -17.84 0.35 -6.83
CA LYS A 77 -19.23 0.00 -6.53
C LYS A 77 -19.59 -1.39 -7.05
N GLU A 78 -19.40 -1.64 -8.35
CA GLU A 78 -19.67 -2.94 -8.98
C GLU A 78 -18.83 -4.07 -8.35
N THR A 79 -17.58 -3.79 -8.00
CA THR A 79 -16.73 -4.78 -7.34
C THR A 79 -17.27 -5.15 -5.97
N LEU A 80 -17.70 -4.17 -5.16
CA LEU A 80 -18.25 -4.41 -3.82
C LEU A 80 -19.61 -5.14 -3.87
N GLU A 81 -20.46 -4.85 -4.86
CA GLU A 81 -21.74 -5.51 -5.07
C GLU A 81 -21.59 -7.01 -5.44
N ASN A 82 -20.48 -7.37 -6.09
CA ASN A 82 -20.19 -8.73 -6.54
C ASN A 82 -19.28 -9.53 -5.58
N LEU A 83 -18.97 -9.00 -4.40
CA LEU A 83 -18.15 -9.69 -3.40
C LEU A 83 -18.98 -10.02 -2.17
N ASP A 84 -18.89 -11.28 -1.76
CA ASP A 84 -19.45 -11.75 -0.49
C ASP A 84 -18.42 -11.67 0.64
N GLY A 85 -18.91 -11.65 1.89
CA GLY A 85 -18.08 -11.66 3.09
C GLY A 85 -17.37 -10.34 3.37
N ASN A 86 -16.28 -10.43 4.11
CA ASN A 86 -15.50 -9.27 4.52
C ASN A 86 -14.57 -8.80 3.39
N VAL A 87 -14.55 -7.48 3.17
CA VAL A 87 -13.71 -6.83 2.16
C VAL A 87 -12.75 -5.85 2.85
N PHE A 88 -11.47 -5.94 2.51
CA PHE A 88 -10.43 -5.03 2.95
C PHE A 88 -9.95 -4.20 1.77
N ILE A 89 -10.11 -2.88 1.85
CA ILE A 89 -9.79 -1.94 0.78
C ILE A 89 -8.61 -1.07 1.23
N PHE A 90 -7.49 -1.18 0.53
CA PHE A 90 -6.29 -0.40 0.80
C PHE A 90 -6.23 0.80 -0.16
N CYS A 91 -6.26 2.00 0.41
CA CYS A 91 -6.21 3.26 -0.34
C CYS A 91 -5.53 4.34 0.50
N ASN A 92 -4.45 4.92 0.00
CA ASN A 92 -3.68 5.95 0.73
C ASN A 92 -4.30 7.36 0.63
N SER A 93 -5.62 7.48 0.72
CA SER A 93 -6.32 8.77 0.75
C SER A 93 -7.60 8.69 1.57
N THR A 94 -7.60 9.32 2.74
CA THR A 94 -8.79 9.37 3.61
C THR A 94 -9.95 10.11 2.96
N ASP A 95 -9.66 11.15 2.18
CA ASP A 95 -10.69 11.94 1.48
C ASP A 95 -11.32 11.13 0.35
N MET A 96 -10.51 10.38 -0.39
CA MET A 96 -11.01 9.47 -1.42
C MET A 96 -11.85 8.36 -0.81
N ILE A 97 -11.40 7.73 0.27
CA ILE A 97 -12.16 6.73 1.02
C ILE A 97 -13.52 7.28 1.44
N TYR A 98 -13.52 8.46 2.09
CA TYR A 98 -14.75 9.10 2.54
C TYR A 98 -15.73 9.37 1.40
N ASN A 99 -15.23 9.92 0.29
CA ASN A 99 -16.06 10.23 -0.87
C ASN A 99 -16.63 8.97 -1.53
N LEU A 100 -15.84 7.90 -1.65
CA LEU A 100 -16.31 6.62 -2.19
C LEU A 100 -17.39 6.02 -1.29
N MET A 101 -17.16 5.94 0.02
CA MET A 101 -18.16 5.43 0.97
C MET A 101 -19.47 6.21 0.89
N LYS A 102 -19.38 7.55 0.77
CA LYS A 102 -20.54 8.44 0.68
C LYS A 102 -21.33 8.20 -0.61
N GLN A 103 -20.65 8.15 -1.75
CA GLN A 103 -21.29 8.03 -3.05
C GLN A 103 -21.83 6.61 -3.32
N ILE A 104 -21.18 5.58 -2.79
CA ILE A 104 -21.64 4.20 -2.88
C ILE A 104 -22.77 3.92 -1.85
N GLY A 105 -22.82 4.67 -0.75
CA GLY A 105 -23.86 4.53 0.28
C GLY A 105 -23.53 3.46 1.35
N VAL A 106 -22.24 3.18 1.59
CA VAL A 106 -21.80 2.06 2.46
C VAL A 106 -21.28 2.50 3.84
N PHE A 107 -21.57 3.73 4.30
CA PHE A 107 -21.10 4.21 5.61
C PHE A 107 -21.44 3.29 6.78
N GLY A 108 -22.68 2.80 6.82
CA GLY A 108 -23.17 1.96 7.94
C GLY A 108 -22.42 0.63 8.08
N GLU A 109 -21.91 0.11 6.96
CA GLU A 109 -21.22 -1.17 6.86
C GLU A 109 -19.69 -1.02 6.76
N SER A 110 -19.17 0.20 6.93
CA SER A 110 -17.74 0.52 6.75
C SER A 110 -17.05 0.87 8.06
N ALA A 111 -15.78 0.48 8.18
CA ALA A 111 -14.82 0.97 9.15
C ALA A 111 -13.59 1.52 8.42
N VAL A 112 -12.99 2.62 8.93
CA VAL A 112 -11.79 3.24 8.36
C VAL A 112 -10.66 3.18 9.37
N PHE A 113 -9.51 2.67 8.93
CA PHE A 113 -8.28 2.58 9.71
C PHE A 113 -7.24 3.53 9.12
N CYS A 114 -6.88 4.56 9.89
CA CYS A 114 -6.02 5.64 9.40
C CYS A 114 -5.25 6.31 10.55
N SER A 115 -4.47 7.37 10.25
CA SER A 115 -3.72 8.11 11.28
C SER A 115 -4.64 8.82 12.27
N ALA A 116 -4.14 9.12 13.48
CA ALA A 116 -4.86 9.86 14.52
C ALA A 116 -5.46 11.19 14.00
N ASN A 117 -4.71 11.91 13.17
CA ASN A 117 -5.19 13.17 12.58
C ASN A 117 -6.35 12.93 11.61
N SER A 118 -6.27 11.89 10.77
CA SER A 118 -7.35 11.51 9.86
C SER A 118 -8.58 11.01 10.61
N VAL A 119 -8.41 10.27 11.71
CA VAL A 119 -9.51 9.87 12.59
C VAL A 119 -10.24 11.08 13.15
N LYS A 120 -9.48 12.08 13.66
CA LYS A 120 -10.06 13.35 14.15
C LYS A 120 -10.84 14.09 13.05
N LYS A 121 -10.25 14.15 11.82
CA LYS A 121 -10.90 14.78 10.67
C LYS A 121 -12.23 14.11 10.34
N LEU A 122 -12.26 12.78 10.18
CA LEU A 122 -13.46 12.02 9.85
C LEU A 122 -14.55 12.12 10.93
N ARG A 123 -14.16 12.09 12.22
CA ARG A 123 -15.11 12.18 13.35
C ARG A 123 -15.69 13.57 13.55
N ASN A 124 -14.98 14.61 13.15
CA ASN A 124 -15.38 16.01 13.31
C ASN A 124 -15.85 16.65 12.00
N ASP A 125 -16.05 15.87 10.94
CA ASP A 125 -16.59 16.38 9.70
C ASP A 125 -17.95 17.07 9.93
N LYS A 126 -18.16 18.20 9.23
CA LYS A 126 -19.35 19.03 9.43
C LYS A 126 -20.62 18.39 8.86
N ASP A 127 -20.46 17.64 7.76
CA ASP A 127 -21.59 17.06 7.03
C ASP A 127 -22.02 15.71 7.61
N VAL A 128 -21.04 14.84 7.84
CA VAL A 128 -21.30 13.49 8.39
C VAL A 128 -20.19 13.10 9.34
N LYS A 129 -20.52 13.04 10.64
CA LYS A 129 -19.59 12.56 11.67
C LYS A 129 -19.41 11.05 11.54
N PHE A 130 -18.34 10.63 10.89
CA PHE A 130 -18.04 9.22 10.72
C PHE A 130 -17.37 8.65 11.98
N LYS A 131 -18.14 7.88 12.76
CA LYS A 131 -17.70 7.38 14.09
C LYS A 131 -16.78 6.17 14.00
N ASP A 132 -16.91 5.35 12.96
CA ASP A 132 -16.18 4.09 12.78
C ASP A 132 -14.81 4.30 12.12
N ALA A 133 -14.13 5.40 12.48
CA ALA A 133 -12.75 5.68 12.15
C ALA A 133 -11.85 5.32 13.34
N HIS A 134 -10.78 4.54 13.10
CA HIS A 134 -9.92 3.97 14.15
C HIS A 134 -8.44 4.17 13.80
N GLU A 135 -7.62 4.42 14.82
CA GLU A 135 -6.18 4.56 14.68
C GLU A 135 -5.47 3.21 14.64
N ASP A 136 -6.02 2.21 15.33
CA ASP A 136 -5.45 0.87 15.41
C ASP A 136 -6.42 -0.17 14.85
N TRP A 137 -5.86 -1.17 14.17
CA TRP A 137 -6.61 -2.36 13.79
C TRP A 137 -6.91 -3.22 15.02
N LYS A 138 -8.19 -3.53 15.20
CA LYS A 138 -8.65 -4.53 16.18
C LYS A 138 -9.84 -5.28 15.59
N PRO A 139 -9.93 -6.62 15.72
CA PRO A 139 -11.03 -7.41 15.15
C PRO A 139 -12.42 -6.92 15.53
N LYS A 140 -12.59 -6.37 16.74
CA LYS A 140 -13.87 -5.83 17.22
C LYS A 140 -14.38 -4.61 16.45
N TYR A 141 -13.52 -3.95 15.68
CA TYR A 141 -13.88 -2.79 14.85
C TYR A 141 -14.15 -3.17 13.41
N MET A 142 -13.93 -4.44 13.06
CA MET A 142 -14.17 -4.95 11.71
C MET A 142 -15.63 -4.82 11.33
N LYS A 143 -15.87 -4.41 10.10
CA LYS A 143 -17.16 -4.39 9.44
C LYS A 143 -17.08 -5.13 8.11
N ARG A 144 -18.16 -5.15 7.35
CA ARG A 144 -18.18 -5.75 6.03
C ARG A 144 -17.11 -5.11 5.12
N TYR A 145 -17.01 -3.76 5.13
CA TYR A 145 -16.02 -3.01 4.36
C TYR A 145 -15.01 -2.35 5.30
N ASN A 146 -13.74 -2.72 5.18
CA ASN A 146 -12.65 -2.24 6.01
C ASN A 146 -11.66 -1.47 5.15
N TRP A 147 -11.59 -0.16 5.33
CA TRP A 147 -10.74 0.74 4.54
C TRP A 147 -9.48 1.07 5.31
N LEU A 148 -8.32 0.84 4.70
CA LEU A 148 -7.02 0.99 5.35
C LEU A 148 -6.10 1.92 4.54
N THR A 149 -5.46 2.86 5.23
CA THR A 149 -4.44 3.73 4.61
C THR A 149 -3.06 3.08 4.65
N SER A 150 -2.05 3.71 4.00
CA SER A 150 -0.68 3.20 3.91
C SER A 150 -0.03 2.87 5.25
N ARG A 151 -0.49 3.44 6.36
CA ARG A 151 -0.05 3.08 7.72
C ARG A 151 -0.17 1.58 8.00
N PHE A 152 -1.12 0.89 7.34
CA PHE A 152 -1.44 -0.51 7.58
C PHE A 152 -0.87 -1.46 6.51
N TYR A 153 -0.07 -0.97 5.56
CA TYR A 153 0.53 -1.83 4.54
C TYR A 153 1.57 -2.80 5.15
N ASN A 154 2.31 -2.34 6.17
CA ASN A 154 3.42 -3.11 6.74
C ASN A 154 3.33 -3.36 8.26
N ALA A 155 2.46 -2.65 8.98
CA ALA A 155 2.52 -2.57 10.44
C ALA A 155 1.35 -3.28 11.16
N VAL A 156 0.69 -4.24 10.52
CA VAL A 156 -0.45 -4.92 11.09
C VAL A 156 -0.45 -6.41 10.76
N ASP A 157 -0.87 -7.24 11.71
CA ASP A 157 -1.18 -8.64 11.47
C ASP A 157 -2.70 -8.83 11.52
N ILE A 158 -3.27 -9.29 10.43
CA ILE A 158 -4.69 -9.56 10.30
C ILE A 158 -4.88 -11.08 10.32
N LYS A 159 -5.46 -11.56 11.41
CA LYS A 159 -5.77 -12.99 11.60
C LYS A 159 -7.28 -13.14 11.63
N LEU A 160 -7.83 -13.75 10.60
CA LEU A 160 -9.27 -14.01 10.45
C LEU A 160 -9.50 -15.51 10.29
N ASN A 161 -10.67 -15.97 10.68
CA ASN A 161 -11.07 -17.37 10.48
C ASN A 161 -11.50 -17.65 9.04
N GLU A 162 -11.89 -16.61 8.31
CA GLU A 162 -12.29 -16.65 6.91
C GLU A 162 -11.28 -15.90 6.04
N ASN A 163 -11.16 -16.29 4.80
CA ASN A 163 -10.30 -15.62 3.83
C ASN A 163 -11.03 -14.40 3.24
N PRO A 164 -10.65 -13.17 3.61
CA PRO A 164 -11.32 -11.97 3.12
C PRO A 164 -10.96 -11.67 1.67
N ASN A 165 -11.79 -10.87 1.02
CA ASN A 165 -11.46 -10.25 -0.24
C ASN A 165 -10.61 -9.00 -0.01
N VAL A 166 -9.53 -8.84 -0.78
CA VAL A 166 -8.62 -7.70 -0.68
C VAL A 166 -8.66 -6.89 -1.97
N ILE A 167 -8.89 -5.58 -1.83
CA ILE A 167 -8.89 -4.61 -2.93
C ILE A 167 -7.77 -3.61 -2.67
N LEU A 168 -6.88 -3.46 -3.64
CA LEU A 168 -5.91 -2.39 -3.71
C LEU A 168 -6.48 -1.30 -4.63
N LEU A 169 -6.40 -0.04 -4.22
CA LEU A 169 -6.99 1.07 -4.96
C LEU A 169 -5.96 2.15 -5.20
N SER A 170 -5.58 2.35 -6.46
CA SER A 170 -4.65 3.39 -6.91
C SER A 170 -5.33 4.34 -7.90
N ASN A 171 -5.28 5.62 -7.61
CA ASN A 171 -5.73 6.67 -8.52
C ASN A 171 -4.52 7.42 -9.08
N CYS A 172 -3.73 6.72 -9.90
CA CYS A 172 -2.46 7.22 -10.43
C CYS A 172 -2.61 8.48 -11.29
N TYR A 173 -3.79 8.74 -11.84
CA TYR A 173 -4.06 9.89 -12.70
C TYR A 173 -4.33 11.19 -11.92
N LEU A 174 -5.09 11.10 -10.82
CA LEU A 174 -5.54 12.29 -10.09
C LEU A 174 -4.87 12.44 -8.72
N ALA A 175 -4.30 11.36 -8.18
CA ALA A 175 -3.73 11.30 -6.85
C ALA A 175 -2.57 10.28 -6.82
N GLU A 176 -1.43 10.62 -7.41
CA GLU A 176 -0.25 9.75 -7.54
C GLU A 176 0.20 9.14 -6.20
N PHE A 177 0.06 9.89 -5.10
CA PHE A 177 0.39 9.42 -3.76
C PHE A 177 -0.47 8.25 -3.27
N THR A 178 -1.53 7.89 -4.00
CA THR A 178 -2.35 6.68 -3.73
C THR A 178 -1.80 5.44 -4.41
N THR A 179 -0.77 5.57 -5.24
CA THR A 179 -0.18 4.46 -5.97
C THR A 179 0.29 3.36 -5.03
N ILE A 180 -0.18 2.15 -5.26
CA ILE A 180 0.25 0.94 -4.58
C ILE A 180 1.14 0.19 -5.55
N ASP A 181 2.41 0.03 -5.19
CA ASP A 181 3.38 -0.67 -6.01
C ASP A 181 3.06 -2.18 -6.04
N PRO A 182 2.90 -2.78 -7.24
CA PRO A 182 2.54 -4.18 -7.35
C PRO A 182 3.64 -5.16 -6.90
N PHE A 183 4.90 -4.73 -6.87
CA PHE A 183 6.03 -5.61 -6.52
C PHE A 183 6.45 -5.50 -5.05
N THR A 184 6.09 -4.43 -4.37
CA THR A 184 6.45 -4.20 -2.97
C THR A 184 5.21 -4.09 -2.08
N ASP A 185 4.40 -3.03 -2.24
CA ASP A 185 3.25 -2.78 -1.35
C ASP A 185 2.19 -3.87 -1.43
N SER A 186 1.88 -4.38 -2.63
CA SER A 186 0.87 -5.43 -2.79
C SER A 186 1.28 -6.74 -2.09
N VAL A 187 2.58 -7.08 -2.17
CA VAL A 187 3.15 -8.25 -1.50
C VAL A 187 3.08 -8.06 0.03
N GLN A 188 3.48 -6.88 0.51
CA GLN A 188 3.41 -6.55 1.93
C GLN A 188 1.98 -6.60 2.45
N ILE A 189 1.03 -5.99 1.74
CA ILE A 189 -0.40 -5.99 2.11
C ILE A 189 -0.95 -7.41 2.15
N ALA A 190 -0.71 -8.23 1.12
CA ALA A 190 -1.18 -9.61 1.09
C ALA A 190 -0.58 -10.43 2.25
N GLY A 191 0.69 -10.19 2.59
CA GLY A 191 1.37 -10.83 3.71
C GLY A 191 0.82 -10.47 5.10
N ARG A 192 0.02 -9.40 5.23
CA ARG A 192 -0.64 -9.05 6.51
C ARG A 192 -1.72 -10.03 6.91
N PHE A 193 -2.32 -10.73 5.96
CA PHE A 193 -3.38 -11.71 6.19
C PHE A 193 -2.75 -13.08 6.48
N ARG A 194 -2.48 -13.36 7.74
CA ARG A 194 -1.70 -14.55 8.19
C ARG A 194 -2.37 -15.88 7.87
N ASN A 195 -3.68 -15.91 7.75
CA ASN A 195 -4.45 -17.12 7.43
C ASN A 195 -4.83 -17.21 5.93
N GLY A 196 -4.36 -16.25 5.11
CA GLY A 196 -4.64 -16.18 3.69
C GLY A 196 -5.73 -15.18 3.30
N ILE A 197 -5.96 -15.07 2.00
CA ILE A 197 -6.95 -14.18 1.37
C ILE A 197 -7.78 -14.98 0.36
N GLY A 198 -9.03 -14.58 0.16
CA GLY A 198 -9.94 -15.20 -0.81
C GLY A 198 -9.70 -14.68 -2.23
N SER A 199 -9.51 -13.38 -2.39
CA SER A 199 -9.17 -12.76 -3.66
C SER A 199 -8.29 -11.53 -3.45
N LEU A 200 -7.47 -11.20 -4.46
CA LEU A 200 -6.67 -9.96 -4.49
C LEU A 200 -6.94 -9.23 -5.81
N LYS A 201 -7.51 -8.04 -5.71
CA LYS A 201 -7.83 -7.20 -6.87
C LYS A 201 -7.12 -5.86 -6.74
N HIS A 202 -6.57 -5.35 -7.83
CA HIS A 202 -5.99 -4.01 -7.89
C HIS A 202 -6.78 -3.18 -8.90
N ILE A 203 -7.51 -2.19 -8.42
CA ILE A 203 -8.25 -1.23 -9.24
C ILE A 203 -7.34 -0.02 -9.43
N VAL A 204 -7.02 0.29 -10.69
CA VAL A 204 -6.08 1.34 -11.06
C VAL A 204 -6.73 2.31 -12.04
N ASN A 205 -6.72 3.59 -11.69
CA ASN A 205 -7.08 4.67 -12.61
C ASN A 205 -5.81 5.26 -13.21
N ILE A 206 -5.68 5.18 -14.53
CA ILE A 206 -4.55 5.73 -15.28
C ILE A 206 -5.03 6.79 -16.26
N ASN A 207 -4.12 7.68 -16.65
CA ASN A 207 -4.39 8.59 -17.74
C ASN A 207 -4.52 7.80 -19.06
N PRO A 208 -5.69 7.83 -19.75
CA PRO A 208 -5.90 7.06 -20.97
C PRO A 208 -5.00 7.51 -22.14
N ASN A 209 -4.43 8.72 -22.04
CA ASN A 209 -3.49 9.25 -23.02
C ASN A 209 -2.03 8.87 -22.71
N PHE A 210 -1.78 8.13 -21.65
CA PHE A 210 -0.45 7.72 -21.27
C PHE A 210 0.03 6.62 -22.24
N ARG A 211 1.08 6.93 -23.00
CA ARG A 211 1.72 5.95 -23.86
C ARG A 211 2.44 4.90 -23.00
N VAL A 212 2.24 3.65 -23.30
CA VAL A 212 3.05 2.56 -22.71
C VAL A 212 4.51 2.80 -23.12
N GLN A 213 5.38 2.94 -22.15
CA GLN A 213 6.82 3.10 -22.33
C GLN A 213 7.51 1.77 -22.22
N SER A 214 8.54 1.55 -23.02
CA SER A 214 9.43 0.41 -22.87
C SER A 214 10.30 0.58 -21.61
N LYS A 215 10.84 -0.53 -21.12
CA LYS A 215 11.78 -0.52 -19.98
C LYS A 215 13.02 0.33 -20.27
N GLU A 216 13.48 0.34 -21.53
CA GLU A 216 14.62 1.13 -22.01
C GLU A 216 14.30 2.63 -22.01
N GLU A 217 13.09 3.03 -22.45
CA GLU A 217 12.64 4.43 -22.41
C GLU A 217 12.57 4.96 -20.99
N VAL A 218 11.99 4.19 -20.06
CA VAL A 218 11.91 4.57 -18.64
C VAL A 218 13.31 4.70 -18.02
N ARG A 219 14.21 3.74 -18.29
CA ARG A 219 15.59 3.82 -17.81
C ARG A 219 16.34 5.00 -18.39
N GLY A 220 16.14 5.30 -19.68
CA GLY A 220 16.73 6.47 -20.33
C GLY A 220 16.25 7.78 -19.70
N TYR A 221 14.97 7.88 -19.39
CA TYR A 221 14.40 9.03 -18.70
C TYR A 221 14.99 9.23 -17.30
N ILE A 222 15.09 8.16 -16.50
CA ILE A 222 15.66 8.20 -15.15
C ILE A 222 17.14 8.65 -15.22
N ARG A 223 17.96 8.06 -16.11
CA ARG A 223 19.36 8.48 -16.30
C ARG A 223 19.48 9.95 -16.73
N GLY A 224 18.55 10.43 -17.55
CA GLY A 224 18.50 11.84 -17.93
C GLY A 224 18.23 12.77 -16.75
N LEU A 225 17.34 12.38 -15.83
CA LEU A 225 17.08 13.11 -14.60
C LEU A 225 18.29 13.11 -13.66
N GLU A 226 18.91 11.96 -13.45
CA GLU A 226 20.12 11.83 -12.62
C GLU A 226 21.28 12.68 -13.14
N ALA A 227 21.45 12.79 -14.46
CA ALA A 227 22.48 13.62 -15.08
C ALA A 227 22.19 15.12 -15.02
N ALA A 228 20.94 15.52 -14.80
CA ALA A 228 20.50 16.91 -14.70
C ALA A 228 20.58 17.47 -13.27
N HIS A 229 20.73 16.63 -12.27
CA HIS A 229 20.94 16.95 -10.86
C HIS A 229 22.40 16.87 -10.46
#